data_bddb9ec3a6fed76cf1ab65d6d0576339
#
_entry.id   bddb9ec3a6fed76cf1ab65d6d0576339
#
_cell.length_a   1.000
_cell.length_b   1.000
_cell.length_c   1.000
_cell.angle_alpha   90.00
_cell.angle_beta   90.00
_cell.angle_gamma   90.00
#
_symmetry.space_group_name_H-M   'P 1'
#
loop_
_entity.id
_entity.type
_entity.pdbx_description
1 polymer ?
#
loop_
_entity_poly.entity_id
_entity_poly.type
_entity_poly.pdbx_seq_one_letter_code
_entity_poly.pdbx_strand_id
1 'polypeptide(L)'
;MSMLKAIAALLPFRLREGPGEGLFACHNRRTTSRHKPSPNPSRKRKGDLRISLLCALAVLAQPAPALAERLRDLGKFQGVRTNQLTGYGVVVGLSGTGDDSLEYVTQAMHGVAGRVGVQLPAGVNPALKNAAAVIITADLPAFAKPGQRIDITVSALGKAKSLRGGALILTPLFGADGQIYAMAQGNLAVGGLGISGADGSKLTVNVPTVGRIADGASVERSVSTGFDSGAVLQWNLYQSDFLTATRIRDTINQRWPGTATIDDGMTLSLRLPPAVNDRATMMAAIEMIEVAPAESPAKVVINSRTGTVVINSAVKLYPAAISHGRLTVRIDESPQVIQPAPFSRGQTAVQDDSKLSADEDQRHVVLFKPGASLARLVDALNLLGVSPSDLVAILEALKEAGALKAEIEVI
;
A
#
# COMPACT_ATOMS: atom_id res chain seq x y z
N MET A 1 -4.70 0.69 -52.94
CA MET A 1 -6.00 1.11 -53.50
C MET A 1 -6.94 1.30 -52.35
N SER A 2 -7.06 2.56 -51.97
CA SER A 2 -8.31 3.33 -51.93
C SER A 2 -9.26 2.92 -50.80
N MET A 3 -9.61 3.69 -49.81
CA MET A 3 -10.00 5.09 -49.62
C MET A 3 -9.85 5.50 -48.16
N LEU A 4 -9.12 6.36 -47.83
CA LEU A 4 -9.05 7.74 -47.30
C LEU A 4 -10.31 8.61 -47.46
N LYS A 5 -10.51 9.48 -46.46
CA LYS A 5 -11.40 10.65 -46.31
C LYS A 5 -12.68 10.37 -45.51
N ALA A 6 -13.08 11.15 -44.56
CA ALA A 6 -12.82 12.48 -44.02
C ALA A 6 -13.61 12.52 -42.70
N ILE A 7 -13.34 13.32 -41.73
CA ILE A 7 -13.80 14.71 -41.53
C ILE A 7 -13.04 15.32 -40.37
N ALA A 8 -12.31 16.37 -40.66
CA ALA A 8 -11.85 17.38 -39.71
C ALA A 8 -12.75 18.60 -39.85
N ALA A 9 -12.97 19.29 -38.78
CA ALA A 9 -13.42 20.68 -38.58
C ALA A 9 -14.28 20.73 -37.31
N LEU A 10 -14.09 21.62 -36.33
CA LEU A 10 -13.92 23.05 -36.31
C LEU A 10 -13.50 23.51 -34.91
N LEU A 11 -12.39 24.18 -34.80
CA LEU A 11 -12.12 25.26 -33.87
C LEU A 11 -11.64 26.45 -34.68
N PRO A 12 -12.01 27.69 -34.34
CA PRO A 12 -10.90 28.60 -34.06
C PRO A 12 -11.15 29.54 -32.87
N PHE A 13 -10.19 29.59 -32.00
CA PHE A 13 -9.86 30.73 -31.16
C PHE A 13 -9.11 31.78 -31.99
N ARG A 14 -9.54 33.04 -31.90
CA ARG A 14 -8.73 34.20 -32.36
C ARG A 14 -8.60 35.20 -31.22
N LEU A 15 -7.39 35.30 -30.72
CA LEU A 15 -6.84 36.45 -30.01
C LEU A 15 -6.72 37.63 -30.98
N ARG A 16 -7.03 38.85 -30.52
CA ARG A 16 -6.57 40.09 -31.16
C ARG A 16 -6.30 41.15 -30.08
N GLU A 17 -5.05 41.52 -30.02
CA GLU A 17 -4.49 42.63 -29.25
C GLU A 17 -4.88 44.00 -29.82
N GLY A 18 -4.84 45.01 -28.94
CA GLY A 18 -4.99 46.42 -29.00
C GLY A 18 -4.39 47.23 -30.15
N PRO A 19 -4.03 48.51 -30.03
CA PRO A 19 -4.19 49.54 -28.99
C PRO A 19 -4.75 50.87 -29.55
N GLY A 20 -4.88 51.93 -28.71
CA GLY A 20 -4.90 53.29 -29.28
C GLY A 20 -5.72 54.33 -28.52
N GLU A 21 -5.00 55.26 -28.03
CA GLU A 21 -5.36 56.53 -27.39
C GLU A 21 -6.32 57.43 -28.18
N GLY A 22 -7.02 58.34 -27.49
CA GLY A 22 -7.69 59.46 -28.13
C GLY A 22 -8.54 60.32 -27.23
N LEU A 23 -8.00 61.44 -26.85
CA LEU A 23 -8.49 62.57 -26.09
C LEU A 23 -9.72 63.31 -26.66
N PHE A 24 -10.32 64.21 -25.80
CA PHE A 24 -11.22 65.37 -26.06
C PHE A 24 -12.72 65.04 -26.19
N ALA A 25 -13.66 65.79 -25.67
CA ALA A 25 -13.77 67.10 -25.06
C ALA A 25 -15.17 67.25 -24.47
N CYS A 26 -15.30 68.17 -23.56
CA CYS A 26 -16.49 68.73 -22.94
C CYS A 26 -17.69 69.01 -23.86
N HIS A 27 -18.88 68.72 -23.45
CA HIS A 27 -19.99 69.71 -23.62
C HIS A 27 -21.05 69.62 -22.53
N ASN A 28 -21.23 70.77 -21.93
CA ASN A 28 -22.16 71.12 -20.86
C ASN A 28 -23.54 71.37 -21.49
N ARG A 29 -24.63 70.72 -20.95
CA ARG A 29 -25.98 71.27 -21.07
C ARG A 29 -26.82 70.90 -19.85
N ARG A 30 -27.14 71.93 -19.08
CA ARG A 30 -28.19 71.96 -18.07
C ARG A 30 -29.54 71.69 -18.72
N THR A 31 -30.41 70.85 -18.10
CA THR A 31 -31.85 71.11 -18.04
C THR A 31 -32.48 70.37 -16.88
N THR A 32 -33.00 71.13 -15.94
CA THR A 32 -34.27 71.05 -15.20
C THR A 32 -34.69 69.73 -14.51
N SER A 33 -34.78 69.96 -13.19
CA SER A 33 -35.46 69.17 -12.17
C SER A 33 -36.88 68.71 -12.53
N ARG A 34 -37.19 67.47 -12.31
CA ARG A 34 -38.55 67.00 -11.97
C ARG A 34 -38.44 66.05 -10.80
N HIS A 35 -38.92 66.48 -9.67
CA HIS A 35 -39.25 65.72 -8.47
C HIS A 35 -40.17 64.53 -8.84
N LYS A 36 -39.77 63.32 -8.47
CA LYS A 36 -40.68 62.16 -8.32
C LYS A 36 -40.58 61.66 -6.86
N PRO A 37 -41.70 61.32 -6.25
CA PRO A 37 -41.75 60.98 -4.83
C PRO A 37 -41.15 59.64 -4.53
N SER A 38 -40.48 59.54 -3.38
CA SER A 38 -39.90 58.39 -2.73
C SER A 38 -40.97 57.29 -2.53
N PRO A 39 -40.70 56.02 -2.83
CA PRO A 39 -41.51 54.90 -2.37
C PRO A 39 -41.14 54.52 -0.92
N ASN A 40 -42.18 54.50 -0.12
CA ASN A 40 -42.26 54.13 1.28
C ASN A 40 -41.63 52.75 1.59
N PRO A 41 -40.73 52.57 2.59
CA PRO A 41 -40.16 51.29 2.98
C PRO A 41 -41.01 50.63 4.06
N SER A 42 -42.08 49.91 3.71
CA SER A 42 -42.74 49.04 4.67
C SER A 42 -43.51 47.90 4.03
N ARG A 43 -42.83 46.80 3.79
CA ARG A 43 -43.39 45.44 3.89
C ARG A 43 -42.21 44.44 3.92
N LYS A 44 -41.67 44.21 5.12
CA LYS A 44 -40.75 43.09 5.39
C LYS A 44 -41.49 41.79 5.07
N ARG A 45 -41.14 41.15 3.97
CA ARG A 45 -41.52 39.78 3.64
C ARG A 45 -40.92 38.82 4.67
N LYS A 46 -41.71 38.41 5.65
CA LYS A 46 -41.38 37.35 6.61
C LYS A 46 -41.22 35.95 5.96
N GLY A 47 -41.37 35.84 4.64
CA GLY A 47 -41.25 34.58 3.89
C GLY A 47 -39.82 34.23 3.49
N ASP A 48 -38.98 35.23 3.17
CA ASP A 48 -37.64 34.97 2.60
C ASP A 48 -36.65 34.45 3.63
N LEU A 49 -36.87 34.76 4.91
CA LEU A 49 -35.98 34.26 6.00
C LEU A 49 -36.18 32.77 6.26
N ARG A 50 -37.38 32.23 6.05
CA ARG A 50 -37.65 30.78 6.26
C ARG A 50 -37.11 29.94 5.12
N ILE A 51 -37.16 30.44 3.88
CA ILE A 51 -36.64 29.78 2.71
C ILE A 51 -35.08 29.79 2.76
N SER A 52 -34.47 30.92 3.17
CA SER A 52 -33.02 31.03 3.34
C SER A 52 -32.51 30.15 4.46
N LEU A 53 -33.27 29.98 5.55
CA LEU A 53 -32.89 29.08 6.66
C LEU A 53 -33.02 27.60 6.27
N LEU A 54 -34.04 27.24 5.47
CA LEU A 54 -34.23 25.89 4.94
C LEU A 54 -33.16 25.51 3.92
N CYS A 55 -32.74 26.44 3.05
CA CYS A 55 -31.62 26.23 2.14
C CYS A 55 -30.29 26.12 2.89
N ALA A 56 -30.06 26.90 3.94
CA ALA A 56 -28.85 26.78 4.78
C ALA A 56 -28.83 25.46 5.55
N LEU A 57 -29.98 24.97 6.02
CA LEU A 57 -30.08 23.66 6.71
C LEU A 57 -29.89 22.49 5.75
N ALA A 58 -30.29 22.61 4.49
CA ALA A 58 -30.11 21.60 3.46
C ALA A 58 -28.64 21.47 3.01
N VAL A 59 -27.86 22.56 3.06
CA VAL A 59 -26.42 22.55 2.75
C VAL A 59 -25.61 21.95 3.90
N LEU A 60 -26.08 22.06 5.14
CA LEU A 60 -25.45 21.45 6.33
C LEU A 60 -25.75 19.94 6.48
N ALA A 61 -26.73 19.42 5.74
CA ALA A 61 -27.11 18.00 5.75
C ALA A 61 -26.42 17.19 4.64
N GLN A 62 -25.33 17.67 4.05
CA GLN A 62 -24.53 16.84 3.14
C GLN A 62 -23.87 15.76 3.97
N PRO A 63 -24.12 14.45 3.67
CA PRO A 63 -23.38 13.38 4.32
C PRO A 63 -21.90 13.60 4.00
N ALA A 64 -21.07 13.56 5.05
CA ALA A 64 -19.63 13.55 4.87
C ALA A 64 -19.28 12.47 3.83
N PRO A 65 -18.39 12.72 2.85
CA PRO A 65 -18.00 11.70 1.91
C PRO A 65 -17.47 10.51 2.71
N ALA A 66 -18.22 9.42 2.76
CA ALA A 66 -17.69 8.17 3.22
C ALA A 66 -16.47 7.90 2.33
N LEU A 67 -15.30 7.68 2.94
CA LEU A 67 -14.09 7.29 2.21
C LEU A 67 -14.38 5.91 1.62
N ALA A 68 -14.94 5.90 0.41
CA ALA A 68 -15.20 4.67 -0.32
C ALA A 68 -13.89 4.23 -0.97
N GLU A 69 -13.53 2.98 -0.78
CA GLU A 69 -12.36 2.34 -1.37
C GLU A 69 -12.81 1.37 -2.45
N ARG A 70 -11.99 1.17 -3.47
CA ARG A 70 -12.30 0.21 -4.52
C ARG A 70 -12.03 -1.21 -4.02
N LEU A 71 -12.81 -2.17 -4.49
CA LEU A 71 -12.62 -3.56 -4.08
C LEU A 71 -11.19 -4.06 -4.31
N ARG A 72 -10.56 -3.70 -5.42
CA ARG A 72 -9.16 -4.07 -5.71
C ARG A 72 -8.16 -3.61 -4.66
N ASP A 73 -8.48 -2.55 -3.91
CA ASP A 73 -7.62 -1.98 -2.85
C ASP A 73 -7.90 -2.67 -1.49
N LEU A 74 -9.06 -3.31 -1.35
CA LEU A 74 -9.49 -4.05 -0.15
C LEU A 74 -9.16 -5.54 -0.18
N GLY A 75 -8.93 -6.12 -1.36
CA GLY A 75 -8.71 -7.56 -1.47
C GLY A 75 -8.27 -7.99 -2.87
N LYS A 76 -8.21 -9.29 -3.08
CA LYS A 76 -7.79 -9.90 -4.34
C LYS A 76 -8.53 -11.19 -4.64
N PHE A 77 -8.61 -11.54 -5.92
CA PHE A 77 -9.11 -12.86 -6.33
C PHE A 77 -8.13 -13.97 -5.96
N GLN A 78 -8.66 -15.07 -5.48
CA GLN A 78 -7.87 -16.25 -5.18
C GLN A 78 -7.25 -16.81 -6.48
N GLY A 79 -6.03 -17.32 -6.37
CA GLY A 79 -5.27 -17.81 -7.52
C GLY A 79 -4.55 -16.72 -8.32
N VAL A 80 -4.90 -15.45 -8.15
CA VAL A 80 -4.17 -14.32 -8.74
C VAL A 80 -3.02 -13.93 -7.83
N ARG A 81 -1.93 -14.69 -7.91
CA ARG A 81 -0.72 -14.43 -7.12
C ARG A 81 0.52 -14.72 -7.96
N THR A 82 1.61 -14.08 -7.61
CA THR A 82 2.93 -14.43 -8.09
C THR A 82 3.38 -15.73 -7.46
N ASN A 83 3.88 -16.66 -8.26
CA ASN A 83 4.43 -17.95 -7.80
C ASN A 83 5.95 -17.89 -7.86
N GLN A 84 6.59 -18.27 -6.77
CA GLN A 84 8.05 -18.27 -6.70
C GLN A 84 8.60 -19.53 -7.37
N LEU A 85 9.57 -19.35 -8.26
CA LEU A 85 10.31 -20.40 -8.90
C LEU A 85 11.74 -20.44 -8.39
N THR A 86 12.29 -21.64 -8.26
CA THR A 86 13.67 -21.85 -7.81
C THR A 86 14.34 -22.87 -8.72
N GLY A 87 15.59 -22.63 -9.05
CA GLY A 87 16.41 -23.55 -9.84
C GLY A 87 17.83 -23.63 -9.33
N TYR A 88 18.48 -24.70 -9.62
CA TYR A 88 19.88 -24.91 -9.36
C TYR A 88 20.64 -25.02 -10.69
N GLY A 89 21.66 -24.19 -10.89
CA GLY A 89 22.36 -24.13 -12.16
C GLY A 89 23.85 -23.83 -12.03
N VAL A 90 24.47 -23.66 -13.18
CA VAL A 90 25.88 -23.30 -13.28
C VAL A 90 26.05 -22.07 -14.14
N VAL A 91 26.85 -21.13 -13.64
CA VAL A 91 27.35 -20.00 -14.40
C VAL A 91 28.75 -20.32 -14.91
N VAL A 92 28.99 -20.09 -16.18
CA VAL A 92 30.29 -20.35 -16.85
C VAL A 92 30.87 -19.04 -17.40
N GLY A 93 32.16 -19.09 -17.80
CA GLY A 93 32.83 -17.94 -18.39
C GLY A 93 33.38 -16.93 -17.38
N LEU A 94 33.50 -17.30 -16.11
CA LEU A 94 34.09 -16.47 -15.07
C LEU A 94 35.61 -16.41 -15.22
N SER A 95 36.20 -15.19 -15.11
CA SER A 95 37.64 -14.98 -15.24
C SER A 95 38.38 -15.33 -13.95
N GLY A 96 38.39 -16.59 -13.55
CA GLY A 96 39.09 -17.07 -12.35
C GLY A 96 38.44 -16.71 -11.02
N THR A 97 37.19 -16.20 -11.04
CA THR A 97 36.42 -15.78 -9.86
C THR A 97 35.38 -16.80 -9.44
N GLY A 98 35.29 -17.93 -10.11
CA GLY A 98 34.36 -19.02 -9.83
C GLY A 98 34.69 -19.79 -8.54
N ASP A 99 34.09 -20.97 -8.40
CA ASP A 99 34.22 -21.80 -7.22
C ASP A 99 35.57 -22.53 -7.17
N ASP A 100 36.20 -22.48 -6.01
CA ASP A 100 37.41 -23.27 -5.72
C ASP A 100 37.08 -24.72 -5.29
N SER A 101 35.82 -24.99 -4.95
CA SER A 101 35.32 -26.27 -4.45
C SER A 101 34.69 -27.08 -5.56
N LEU A 102 35.34 -28.14 -5.94
CA LEU A 102 35.09 -28.90 -7.15
C LEU A 102 33.88 -29.83 -7.14
N GLU A 103 33.43 -30.32 -5.99
CA GLU A 103 32.41 -31.37 -5.96
C GLU A 103 31.07 -30.93 -6.53
N TYR A 104 30.56 -29.79 -6.10
CA TYR A 104 29.24 -29.30 -6.57
C TYR A 104 29.23 -28.87 -8.04
N VAL A 105 30.30 -28.17 -8.46
CA VAL A 105 30.41 -27.72 -9.86
C VAL A 105 30.63 -28.91 -10.78
N THR A 106 31.42 -29.87 -10.38
CA THR A 106 31.69 -31.10 -11.16
C THR A 106 30.42 -31.92 -11.31
N GLN A 107 29.67 -32.13 -10.23
CA GLN A 107 28.40 -32.86 -10.30
C GLN A 107 27.34 -32.14 -11.16
N ALA A 108 27.23 -30.82 -11.05
CA ALA A 108 26.36 -30.05 -11.90
C ALA A 108 26.79 -30.08 -13.37
N MET A 109 28.11 -30.00 -13.65
CA MET A 109 28.67 -30.13 -15.00
C MET A 109 28.44 -31.52 -15.60
N HIS A 110 28.58 -32.59 -14.82
CA HIS A 110 28.19 -33.94 -15.26
C HIS A 110 26.71 -34.03 -15.65
N GLY A 111 25.82 -33.43 -14.86
CA GLY A 111 24.40 -33.35 -15.14
C GLY A 111 24.08 -32.59 -16.44
N VAL A 112 24.78 -31.52 -16.72
CA VAL A 112 24.61 -30.71 -17.93
C VAL A 112 25.24 -31.38 -19.13
N ALA A 113 26.48 -31.90 -18.99
CA ALA A 113 27.19 -32.63 -20.06
C ALA A 113 26.38 -33.86 -20.50
N GLY A 114 25.80 -34.61 -19.56
CA GLY A 114 24.93 -35.75 -19.85
C GLY A 114 23.69 -35.38 -20.67
N ARG A 115 23.11 -34.22 -20.45
CA ARG A 115 21.95 -33.73 -21.23
C ARG A 115 22.30 -33.34 -22.66
N VAL A 116 23.51 -32.90 -22.94
CA VAL A 116 24.00 -32.58 -24.28
C VAL A 116 24.80 -33.73 -24.92
N GLY A 117 24.75 -34.92 -24.32
CA GLY A 117 25.36 -36.14 -24.88
C GLY A 117 26.89 -36.23 -24.69
N VAL A 118 27.47 -35.38 -23.86
CA VAL A 118 28.91 -35.40 -23.54
C VAL A 118 29.13 -36.19 -22.24
N GLN A 119 29.83 -37.29 -22.30
CA GLN A 119 30.25 -38.06 -21.13
C GLN A 119 31.64 -37.63 -20.72
N LEU A 120 31.73 -37.01 -19.51
CA LEU A 120 33.00 -36.71 -18.90
C LEU A 120 33.57 -38.01 -18.27
N PRO A 121 34.87 -38.32 -18.49
CA PRO A 121 35.49 -39.49 -17.88
C PRO A 121 35.43 -39.44 -16.38
N ALA A 122 35.21 -40.57 -15.72
CA ALA A 122 35.23 -40.64 -14.25
C ALA A 122 36.67 -40.33 -13.75
N GLY A 123 36.76 -39.42 -12.75
CA GLY A 123 38.02 -39.04 -12.14
C GLY A 123 38.70 -37.78 -12.75
N VAL A 124 38.20 -37.22 -13.83
CA VAL A 124 38.66 -35.92 -14.31
C VAL A 124 38.06 -34.84 -13.45
N ASN A 125 38.89 -34.18 -12.68
CA ASN A 125 38.53 -33.05 -11.80
C ASN A 125 39.09 -31.76 -12.42
N PRO A 126 38.30 -31.10 -13.30
CA PRO A 126 38.78 -29.86 -13.89
C PRO A 126 38.79 -28.80 -12.81
N ALA A 127 39.95 -28.17 -12.57
CA ALA A 127 40.08 -26.99 -11.70
C ALA A 127 39.41 -25.78 -12.36
N LEU A 128 38.07 -25.74 -12.29
CA LEU A 128 37.26 -24.79 -13.05
C LEU A 128 36.97 -23.52 -12.23
N LYS A 129 38.00 -22.71 -11.95
CA LYS A 129 37.79 -21.34 -11.41
C LYS A 129 36.95 -20.44 -12.35
N ASN A 130 36.58 -20.95 -13.52
CA ASN A 130 35.76 -20.27 -14.52
C ASN A 130 34.27 -20.61 -14.45
N ALA A 131 33.86 -21.46 -13.50
CA ALA A 131 32.47 -21.83 -13.30
C ALA A 131 32.06 -21.66 -11.83
N ALA A 132 30.79 -21.45 -11.59
CA ALA A 132 30.22 -21.33 -10.24
C ALA A 132 28.85 -22.00 -10.18
N ALA A 133 28.62 -22.71 -9.06
CA ALA A 133 27.29 -23.21 -8.73
C ALA A 133 26.40 -22.07 -8.24
N VAL A 134 25.18 -21.99 -8.75
CA VAL A 134 24.26 -20.89 -8.46
C VAL A 134 22.86 -21.41 -8.16
N ILE A 135 22.18 -20.67 -7.30
CA ILE A 135 20.73 -20.76 -7.13
C ILE A 135 20.08 -19.63 -7.95
N ILE A 136 19.04 -19.98 -8.64
CA ILE A 136 18.24 -19.06 -9.45
C ILE A 136 16.88 -18.90 -8.81
N THR A 137 16.42 -17.68 -8.69
CA THR A 137 15.07 -17.36 -8.24
C THR A 137 14.36 -16.49 -9.27
N ALA A 138 13.08 -16.76 -9.46
CA ALA A 138 12.23 -15.98 -10.36
C ALA A 138 10.82 -15.88 -9.78
N ASP A 139 10.14 -14.79 -10.11
CA ASP A 139 8.74 -14.58 -9.80
C ASP A 139 7.91 -14.84 -11.08
N LEU A 140 7.11 -15.89 -11.06
CA LEU A 140 6.18 -16.21 -12.16
C LEU A 140 4.88 -15.44 -11.92
N PRO A 141 4.55 -14.44 -12.75
CA PRO A 141 3.30 -13.70 -12.61
C PRO A 141 2.07 -14.60 -12.76
N ALA A 142 0.97 -14.20 -12.13
CA ALA A 142 -0.31 -14.82 -12.42
C ALA A 142 -0.64 -14.69 -13.92
N PHE A 143 -1.30 -15.72 -14.47
CA PHE A 143 -1.69 -15.77 -15.90
C PHE A 143 -0.54 -15.78 -16.92
N ALA A 144 0.69 -15.95 -16.47
CA ALA A 144 1.82 -16.09 -17.39
C ALA A 144 1.58 -17.26 -18.38
N LYS A 145 1.81 -17.01 -19.67
CA LYS A 145 1.61 -17.99 -20.73
C LYS A 145 2.94 -18.55 -21.21
N PRO A 146 2.98 -19.79 -21.71
CA PRO A 146 4.17 -20.35 -22.35
C PRO A 146 4.73 -19.40 -23.43
N GLY A 147 6.04 -19.27 -23.46
CA GLY A 147 6.77 -18.36 -24.34
C GLY A 147 6.96 -16.94 -23.80
N GLN A 148 6.29 -16.53 -22.73
CA GLN A 148 6.58 -15.26 -22.07
C GLN A 148 7.93 -15.32 -21.36
N ARG A 149 8.61 -14.18 -21.29
CA ARG A 149 9.88 -14.04 -20.60
C ARG A 149 9.72 -13.37 -19.25
N ILE A 150 10.51 -13.82 -18.28
CA ILE A 150 10.54 -13.30 -16.92
C ILE A 150 11.98 -13.04 -16.50
N ASP A 151 12.13 -12.07 -15.62
CA ASP A 151 13.40 -11.73 -15.01
C ASP A 151 13.83 -12.78 -13.99
N ILE A 152 15.13 -13.02 -13.91
CA ILE A 152 15.69 -13.95 -12.92
C ILE A 152 16.80 -13.30 -12.12
N THR A 153 16.93 -13.74 -10.87
CA THR A 153 18.05 -13.42 -10.00
C THR A 153 18.89 -14.66 -9.82
N VAL A 154 20.20 -14.51 -9.99
CA VAL A 154 21.19 -15.59 -9.91
C VAL A 154 22.15 -15.27 -8.77
N SER A 155 22.26 -16.17 -7.80
CA SER A 155 23.09 -15.99 -6.61
C SER A 155 24.07 -17.15 -6.48
N ALA A 156 25.33 -16.84 -6.19
CA ALA A 156 26.35 -17.88 -5.98
C ALA A 156 26.01 -18.71 -4.73
N LEU A 157 26.06 -20.02 -4.89
CA LEU A 157 25.83 -20.96 -3.79
C LEU A 157 27.14 -21.41 -3.12
N GLY A 158 28.24 -21.37 -3.88
CA GLY A 158 29.55 -21.81 -3.45
C GLY A 158 30.46 -20.67 -2.96
N LYS A 159 31.77 -20.80 -3.23
CA LYS A 159 32.83 -19.87 -2.83
C LYS A 159 33.22 -18.87 -3.93
N ALA A 160 32.41 -18.75 -4.96
CA ALA A 160 32.66 -17.82 -6.07
C ALA A 160 32.80 -16.39 -5.54
N LYS A 161 33.87 -15.71 -5.95
CA LYS A 161 34.20 -14.34 -5.53
C LYS A 161 33.35 -13.29 -6.31
N SER A 162 33.03 -13.61 -7.55
CA SER A 162 32.23 -12.75 -8.42
C SER A 162 31.60 -13.56 -9.56
N LEU A 163 30.37 -13.21 -9.93
CA LEU A 163 29.66 -13.77 -11.09
C LEU A 163 29.77 -12.86 -12.32
N ARG A 164 30.54 -11.78 -12.25
CA ARG A 164 30.66 -10.79 -13.33
C ARG A 164 31.24 -11.40 -14.59
N GLY A 165 30.59 -11.12 -15.73
CA GLY A 165 30.98 -11.62 -17.06
C GLY A 165 30.56 -13.06 -17.32
N GLY A 166 29.93 -13.72 -16.34
CA GLY A 166 29.45 -15.09 -16.50
C GLY A 166 28.15 -15.19 -17.28
N ALA A 167 27.91 -16.37 -17.84
CA ALA A 167 26.69 -16.77 -18.50
C ALA A 167 26.07 -17.97 -17.80
N LEU A 168 24.78 -17.89 -17.49
CA LEU A 168 23.99 -19.01 -16.98
C LEU A 168 23.67 -19.98 -18.11
N ILE A 169 24.01 -21.26 -17.92
CA ILE A 169 23.58 -22.34 -18.84
C ILE A 169 22.12 -22.66 -18.60
N LEU A 170 21.51 -23.27 -19.64
CA LEU A 170 20.09 -23.65 -19.61
C LEU A 170 19.73 -24.44 -18.36
N THR A 171 18.90 -23.88 -17.52
CA THR A 171 18.56 -24.37 -16.19
C THR A 171 17.05 -24.39 -15.99
N PRO A 172 16.46 -25.52 -15.56
CA PRO A 172 15.04 -25.58 -15.24
C PRO A 172 14.74 -24.85 -13.92
N LEU A 173 13.62 -24.15 -13.89
CA LEU A 173 13.07 -23.51 -12.70
C LEU A 173 11.82 -24.27 -12.24
N PHE A 174 11.82 -24.65 -10.97
CA PHE A 174 10.80 -25.47 -10.35
C PHE A 174 9.87 -24.63 -9.48
N GLY A 175 8.59 -24.96 -9.49
CA GLY A 175 7.63 -24.48 -8.49
C GLY A 175 7.71 -25.29 -7.20
N ALA A 176 6.89 -24.88 -6.21
CA ALA A 176 6.80 -25.58 -4.93
C ALA A 176 6.30 -27.04 -5.03
N ASP A 177 5.63 -27.38 -6.11
CA ASP A 177 5.15 -28.73 -6.45
C ASP A 177 6.22 -29.62 -7.13
N GLY A 178 7.44 -29.11 -7.31
CA GLY A 178 8.54 -29.79 -7.98
C GLY A 178 8.41 -29.89 -9.50
N GLN A 179 7.42 -29.22 -10.10
CA GLN A 179 7.26 -29.21 -11.55
C GLN A 179 8.05 -28.07 -12.19
N ILE A 180 8.49 -28.27 -13.43
CA ILE A 180 9.21 -27.24 -14.20
C ILE A 180 8.18 -26.28 -14.80
N TYR A 181 8.35 -24.99 -14.51
CA TYR A 181 7.51 -23.89 -15.02
C TYR A 181 8.24 -22.96 -15.97
N ALA A 182 9.55 -22.85 -15.87
CA ALA A 182 10.35 -22.01 -16.77
C ALA A 182 11.74 -22.59 -17.01
N MET A 183 12.36 -22.17 -18.10
CA MET A 183 13.75 -22.48 -18.45
C MET A 183 14.57 -21.20 -18.46
N ALA A 184 15.64 -21.17 -17.66
CA ALA A 184 16.49 -19.99 -17.46
C ALA A 184 17.80 -20.10 -18.20
N GLN A 185 18.24 -19.04 -18.90
CA GLN A 185 19.54 -18.95 -19.58
C GLN A 185 19.88 -17.48 -19.87
N GLY A 186 21.16 -17.13 -19.90
CA GLY A 186 21.59 -15.82 -20.38
C GLY A 186 22.81 -15.26 -19.68
N ASN A 187 23.22 -14.07 -20.08
CA ASN A 187 24.38 -13.37 -19.53
C ASN A 187 23.99 -12.57 -18.29
N LEU A 188 24.81 -12.64 -17.24
CA LEU A 188 24.54 -11.98 -15.97
C LEU A 188 24.95 -10.51 -16.01
N ALA A 189 24.01 -9.66 -15.61
CA ALA A 189 24.28 -8.28 -15.23
C ALA A 189 24.56 -8.23 -13.71
N VAL A 190 25.82 -8.01 -13.33
CA VAL A 190 26.26 -7.94 -11.92
C VAL A 190 26.62 -6.50 -11.58
N GLY A 191 25.92 -5.93 -10.59
CA GLY A 191 26.08 -4.54 -10.17
C GLY A 191 27.25 -4.30 -9.21
N GLY A 192 27.93 -5.35 -8.75
CA GLY A 192 29.02 -5.27 -7.78
C GLY A 192 30.41 -5.35 -8.42
N LEU A 193 31.41 -4.76 -7.77
CA LEU A 193 32.83 -4.88 -8.09
C LEU A 193 33.56 -5.46 -6.88
N GLY A 194 34.22 -6.59 -7.08
CA GLY A 194 35.14 -7.19 -6.08
C GLY A 194 36.54 -7.24 -6.67
N ILE A 195 37.47 -6.53 -6.07
CA ILE A 195 38.88 -6.57 -6.42
C ILE A 195 39.66 -7.11 -5.21
N SER A 196 40.50 -8.10 -5.44
CA SER A 196 41.44 -8.60 -4.42
C SER A 196 42.87 -8.33 -4.87
N GLY A 197 43.65 -7.61 -4.09
CA GLY A 197 45.07 -7.40 -4.30
C GLY A 197 45.89 -8.64 -3.95
N ALA A 198 47.06 -8.79 -4.54
CA ALA A 198 48.02 -9.85 -4.21
C ALA A 198 48.61 -9.72 -2.78
N ASP A 199 48.47 -8.53 -2.19
CA ASP A 199 48.85 -8.15 -0.82
C ASP A 199 47.76 -8.48 0.23
N GLY A 200 46.64 -9.10 -0.19
CA GLY A 200 45.52 -9.44 0.69
C GLY A 200 44.48 -8.30 0.86
N SER A 201 44.69 -7.16 0.24
CA SER A 201 43.70 -6.08 0.24
C SER A 201 42.47 -6.48 -0.55
N LYS A 202 41.27 -6.14 -0.02
CA LYS A 202 39.97 -6.38 -0.69
C LYS A 202 39.18 -5.10 -0.78
N LEU A 203 38.79 -4.75 -1.98
CA LEU A 203 37.80 -3.71 -2.22
C LEU A 203 36.55 -4.36 -2.78
N THR A 204 35.47 -4.33 -2.00
CA THR A 204 34.16 -4.84 -2.44
C THR A 204 33.19 -3.68 -2.44
N VAL A 205 32.64 -3.37 -3.61
CA VAL A 205 31.57 -2.38 -3.79
C VAL A 205 30.33 -3.14 -4.23
N ASN A 206 29.26 -3.09 -3.44
CA ASN A 206 28.04 -3.88 -3.60
C ASN A 206 28.32 -5.40 -3.54
N VAL A 207 27.33 -6.22 -3.95
CA VAL A 207 27.41 -7.69 -3.87
C VAL A 207 27.78 -8.27 -5.24
N PRO A 208 29.06 -8.67 -5.47
CA PRO A 208 29.49 -9.21 -6.77
C PRO A 208 29.05 -10.65 -7.01
N THR A 209 28.50 -11.33 -6.01
CA THR A 209 28.06 -12.74 -6.05
C THR A 209 26.58 -12.90 -6.40
N VAL A 210 25.87 -11.81 -6.67
CA VAL A 210 24.48 -11.78 -7.13
C VAL A 210 24.41 -11.02 -8.43
N GLY A 211 23.72 -11.60 -9.41
CA GLY A 211 23.45 -10.97 -10.70
C GLY A 211 21.99 -11.12 -11.10
N ARG A 212 21.56 -10.30 -12.03
CA ARG A 212 20.21 -10.37 -12.64
C ARG A 212 20.35 -10.61 -14.13
N ILE A 213 19.43 -11.37 -14.68
CA ILE A 213 19.27 -11.54 -16.13
C ILE A 213 17.85 -11.05 -16.46
N ALA A 214 17.78 -9.91 -17.13
CA ALA A 214 16.50 -9.39 -17.62
C ALA A 214 15.99 -10.34 -18.72
N ASP A 215 14.70 -10.65 -18.68
CA ASP A 215 14.09 -11.63 -19.59
C ASP A 215 14.85 -12.97 -19.65
N GLY A 216 15.45 -13.36 -18.53
CA GLY A 216 16.40 -14.47 -18.44
C GLY A 216 15.76 -15.86 -18.41
N ALA A 217 14.46 -15.97 -18.21
CA ALA A 217 13.77 -17.25 -18.27
C ALA A 217 12.55 -17.20 -19.19
N SER A 218 12.34 -18.29 -19.93
CA SER A 218 11.16 -18.54 -20.74
C SER A 218 10.17 -19.39 -19.94
N VAL A 219 8.91 -18.96 -19.86
CA VAL A 219 7.83 -19.73 -19.25
C VAL A 219 7.48 -20.90 -20.15
N GLU A 220 7.50 -22.11 -19.60
CA GLU A 220 7.16 -23.35 -20.35
C GLU A 220 5.75 -23.88 -19.99
N ARG A 221 5.30 -23.57 -18.76
CA ARG A 221 4.00 -24.01 -18.25
C ARG A 221 3.29 -22.90 -17.49
N SER A 222 1.99 -22.72 -17.73
CA SER A 222 1.15 -21.84 -16.95
C SER A 222 0.72 -22.50 -15.64
N VAL A 223 0.54 -21.68 -14.58
CA VAL A 223 -0.06 -22.14 -13.33
C VAL A 223 -1.58 -22.04 -13.45
N SER A 224 -2.28 -23.11 -13.04
CA SER A 224 -3.74 -23.07 -12.98
C SER A 224 -4.21 -22.13 -11.88
N THR A 225 -4.99 -21.14 -12.26
CA THR A 225 -5.54 -20.13 -11.32
C THR A 225 -6.99 -20.41 -10.92
N GLY A 226 -7.61 -21.47 -11.48
CA GLY A 226 -9.05 -21.71 -11.32
C GLY A 226 -9.93 -20.77 -12.16
N PHE A 227 -9.34 -19.76 -12.80
CA PHE A 227 -10.05 -18.77 -13.60
C PHE A 227 -10.76 -19.39 -14.80
N ASP A 228 -10.14 -20.37 -15.46
CA ASP A 228 -10.66 -20.97 -16.70
C ASP A 228 -11.71 -22.06 -16.46
N SER A 229 -11.76 -22.68 -15.29
CA SER A 229 -12.51 -23.91 -15.06
C SER A 229 -13.59 -23.85 -13.98
N GLY A 230 -13.57 -22.84 -13.08
CA GLY A 230 -14.51 -22.75 -11.96
C GLY A 230 -15.77 -21.94 -12.30
N ALA A 231 -16.95 -22.42 -11.88
CA ALA A 231 -18.19 -21.62 -11.89
C ALA A 231 -18.20 -20.57 -10.76
N VAL A 232 -17.40 -20.77 -9.74
CA VAL A 232 -17.26 -19.91 -8.56
C VAL A 232 -15.79 -19.52 -8.42
N LEU A 233 -15.53 -18.25 -8.23
CA LEU A 233 -14.22 -17.71 -7.92
C LEU A 233 -14.25 -17.09 -6.54
N GLN A 234 -13.25 -17.36 -5.73
CA GLN A 234 -13.13 -16.75 -4.40
C GLN A 234 -12.41 -15.41 -4.49
N TRP A 235 -12.92 -14.46 -3.75
CA TRP A 235 -12.30 -13.16 -3.55
C TRP A 235 -12.00 -12.98 -2.06
N ASN A 236 -10.75 -12.63 -1.73
CA ASN A 236 -10.26 -12.58 -0.36
C ASN A 236 -9.91 -11.14 0.02
N LEU A 237 -10.44 -10.70 1.17
CA LEU A 237 -10.04 -9.47 1.83
C LEU A 237 -8.58 -9.56 2.31
N TYR A 238 -7.87 -8.43 2.33
CA TYR A 238 -6.54 -8.35 2.95
C TYR A 238 -6.60 -8.41 4.48
N GLN A 239 -7.69 -7.92 5.06
CA GLN A 239 -7.94 -7.95 6.51
C GLN A 239 -9.32 -8.57 6.77
N SER A 240 -9.39 -9.48 7.75
CA SER A 240 -10.65 -10.12 8.13
C SER A 240 -11.59 -9.11 8.77
N ASP A 241 -12.75 -8.88 8.14
CA ASP A 241 -13.82 -8.05 8.68
C ASP A 241 -15.18 -8.44 8.11
N PHE A 242 -16.06 -8.95 8.97
CA PHE A 242 -17.40 -9.38 8.59
C PHE A 242 -18.30 -8.26 8.09
N LEU A 243 -18.14 -7.04 8.64
CA LEU A 243 -18.97 -5.91 8.24
C LEU A 243 -18.60 -5.42 6.83
N THR A 244 -17.30 -5.30 6.56
CA THR A 244 -16.80 -4.99 5.22
C THR A 244 -17.19 -6.08 4.21
N ALA A 245 -17.01 -7.36 4.56
CA ALA A 245 -17.44 -8.48 3.71
C ALA A 245 -18.96 -8.42 3.39
N THR A 246 -19.78 -8.08 4.40
CA THR A 246 -21.24 -7.92 4.20
C THR A 246 -21.56 -6.77 3.25
N ARG A 247 -20.92 -5.61 3.44
CA ARG A 247 -21.12 -4.44 2.55
C ARG A 247 -20.71 -4.75 1.11
N ILE A 248 -19.59 -5.46 0.94
CA ILE A 248 -19.11 -5.89 -0.39
C ILE A 248 -20.11 -6.82 -1.05
N ARG A 249 -20.56 -7.88 -0.34
CA ARG A 249 -21.59 -8.80 -0.83
C ARG A 249 -22.84 -8.05 -1.29
N ASP A 250 -23.34 -7.15 -0.46
CA ASP A 250 -24.57 -6.41 -0.73
C ASP A 250 -24.41 -5.49 -1.94
N THR A 251 -23.28 -4.81 -2.07
CA THR A 251 -23.00 -3.92 -3.20
C THR A 251 -22.86 -4.71 -4.50
N ILE A 252 -22.19 -5.87 -4.48
CA ILE A 252 -22.09 -6.75 -5.65
C ILE A 252 -23.47 -7.27 -6.04
N ASN A 253 -24.26 -7.74 -5.06
CA ASN A 253 -25.58 -8.32 -5.32
C ASN A 253 -26.64 -7.28 -5.73
N GLN A 254 -26.47 -6.01 -5.40
CA GLN A 254 -27.29 -4.92 -5.95
C GLN A 254 -27.12 -4.80 -7.47
N ARG A 255 -25.92 -5.01 -7.98
CA ARG A 255 -25.61 -4.91 -9.41
C ARG A 255 -25.83 -6.23 -10.15
N TRP A 256 -25.49 -7.36 -9.52
CA TRP A 256 -25.66 -8.72 -10.04
C TRP A 256 -26.28 -9.62 -8.97
N PRO A 257 -27.62 -9.74 -8.93
CA PRO A 257 -28.31 -10.49 -7.89
C PRO A 257 -27.86 -11.96 -7.79
N GLY A 258 -27.55 -12.41 -6.58
CA GLY A 258 -27.17 -13.80 -6.29
C GLY A 258 -25.75 -14.18 -6.74
N THR A 259 -24.92 -13.21 -7.09
CA THR A 259 -23.54 -13.43 -7.51
C THR A 259 -22.59 -13.64 -6.34
N ALA A 260 -22.71 -12.85 -5.26
CA ALA A 260 -21.79 -12.90 -4.13
C ALA A 260 -22.43 -13.57 -2.91
N THR A 261 -21.68 -14.50 -2.30
CA THR A 261 -21.97 -15.11 -1.00
C THR A 261 -20.76 -14.96 -0.09
N ILE A 262 -20.99 -14.85 1.22
CA ILE A 262 -19.92 -14.77 2.21
C ILE A 262 -19.64 -16.18 2.71
N ASP A 263 -18.41 -16.62 2.66
CA ASP A 263 -17.96 -17.88 3.20
C ASP A 263 -17.46 -17.68 4.64
N ASP A 264 -16.69 -16.62 4.87
CA ASP A 264 -16.19 -16.21 6.20
C ASP A 264 -15.86 -14.70 6.22
N GLY A 265 -15.25 -14.21 7.31
CA GLY A 265 -14.89 -12.78 7.46
C GLY A 265 -13.80 -12.29 6.51
N MET A 266 -13.21 -13.17 5.72
CA MET A 266 -12.13 -12.86 4.80
C MET A 266 -12.48 -13.23 3.34
N THR A 267 -13.34 -14.23 3.13
CA THR A 267 -13.57 -14.86 1.83
C THR A 267 -15.00 -14.67 1.36
N LEU A 268 -15.15 -14.23 0.13
CA LEU A 268 -16.40 -14.20 -0.60
C LEU A 268 -16.33 -15.12 -1.82
N SER A 269 -17.35 -15.92 -2.00
CA SER A 269 -17.55 -16.72 -3.20
C SER A 269 -18.37 -15.95 -4.22
N LEU A 270 -17.83 -15.82 -5.44
CA LEU A 270 -18.43 -15.10 -6.55
C LEU A 270 -18.79 -16.07 -7.66
N ARG A 271 -20.07 -16.15 -8.01
CA ARG A 271 -20.54 -16.93 -9.15
C ARG A 271 -20.33 -16.14 -10.43
N LEU A 272 -19.46 -16.65 -11.29
CA LEU A 272 -19.09 -16.00 -12.55
C LEU A 272 -19.85 -16.58 -13.74
N PRO A 273 -20.02 -15.79 -14.83
CA PRO A 273 -20.54 -16.29 -16.10
C PRO A 273 -19.68 -17.45 -16.66
N PRO A 274 -20.26 -18.37 -17.41
CA PRO A 274 -19.52 -19.51 -17.99
C PRO A 274 -18.52 -19.09 -19.07
N ALA A 275 -18.78 -18.00 -19.79
CA ALA A 275 -17.90 -17.52 -20.86
C ALA A 275 -16.69 -16.77 -20.28
N VAL A 276 -15.47 -17.12 -20.70
CA VAL A 276 -14.21 -16.55 -20.19
C VAL A 276 -14.12 -15.03 -20.40
N ASN A 277 -14.56 -14.53 -21.56
CA ASN A 277 -14.54 -13.10 -21.85
C ASN A 277 -15.47 -12.31 -20.92
N ASP A 278 -16.65 -12.86 -20.62
CA ASP A 278 -17.61 -12.24 -19.72
C ASP A 278 -17.09 -12.26 -18.27
N ARG A 279 -16.34 -13.31 -17.89
CA ARG A 279 -15.66 -13.39 -16.59
C ARG A 279 -14.66 -12.27 -16.40
N ALA A 280 -13.74 -12.06 -17.34
CA ALA A 280 -12.73 -11.00 -17.26
C ALA A 280 -13.38 -9.63 -17.16
N THR A 281 -14.42 -9.38 -17.96
CA THR A 281 -15.18 -8.11 -17.93
C THR A 281 -15.89 -7.93 -16.57
N MET A 282 -16.50 -8.98 -16.04
CA MET A 282 -17.19 -8.94 -14.76
C MET A 282 -16.20 -8.74 -13.61
N MET A 283 -15.06 -9.44 -13.60
CA MET A 283 -14.02 -9.26 -12.60
C MET A 283 -13.49 -7.81 -12.59
N ALA A 284 -13.19 -7.26 -13.76
CA ALA A 284 -12.76 -5.87 -13.88
C ALA A 284 -13.83 -4.89 -13.36
N ALA A 285 -15.10 -5.18 -13.62
CA ALA A 285 -16.21 -4.37 -13.11
C ALA A 285 -16.38 -4.51 -11.59
N ILE A 286 -16.15 -5.69 -11.02
CA ILE A 286 -16.17 -5.94 -9.58
C ILE A 286 -15.02 -5.20 -8.89
N GLU A 287 -13.80 -5.27 -9.41
CA GLU A 287 -12.63 -4.57 -8.85
C GLU A 287 -12.81 -3.05 -8.77
N MET A 288 -13.62 -2.48 -9.64
CA MET A 288 -13.90 -1.04 -9.69
C MET A 288 -15.07 -0.59 -8.80
N ILE A 289 -15.75 -1.52 -8.13
CA ILE A 289 -16.83 -1.18 -7.19
C ILE A 289 -16.22 -0.45 -6.00
N GLU A 290 -16.87 0.65 -5.61
CA GLU A 290 -16.52 1.42 -4.43
C GLU A 290 -17.38 0.98 -3.25
N VAL A 291 -16.74 0.65 -2.14
CA VAL A 291 -17.38 0.25 -0.88
C VAL A 291 -16.73 1.02 0.26
N ALA A 292 -17.55 1.51 1.19
CA ALA A 292 -17.04 2.08 2.43
C ALA A 292 -16.66 0.92 3.38
N PRO A 293 -15.37 0.68 3.67
CA PRO A 293 -14.97 -0.35 4.62
C PRO A 293 -15.48 -0.03 6.03
N ALA A 294 -15.50 -1.00 6.91
CA ALA A 294 -15.73 -0.74 8.33
C ALA A 294 -14.55 0.05 8.91
N GLU A 295 -14.82 0.74 10.01
CA GLU A 295 -13.75 1.41 10.74
C GLU A 295 -12.71 0.37 11.17
N SER A 296 -11.44 0.64 10.85
CA SER A 296 -10.35 -0.23 11.27
C SER A 296 -10.32 -0.36 12.81
N PRO A 297 -10.04 -1.55 13.35
CA PRO A 297 -9.92 -1.72 14.80
C PRO A 297 -8.84 -0.79 15.35
N ALA A 298 -9.04 -0.34 16.59
CA ALA A 298 -8.08 0.53 17.26
C ALA A 298 -6.73 -0.20 17.38
N LYS A 299 -5.69 0.38 16.75
CA LYS A 299 -4.34 -0.21 16.68
C LYS A 299 -3.26 0.83 16.96
N VAL A 300 -2.27 0.41 17.73
CA VAL A 300 -1.06 1.17 18.04
C VAL A 300 0.14 0.35 17.62
N VAL A 301 0.96 0.88 16.73
CA VAL A 301 2.21 0.22 16.30
C VAL A 301 3.40 0.98 16.87
N ILE A 302 4.29 0.28 17.54
CA ILE A 302 5.44 0.87 18.23
C ILE A 302 6.72 0.24 17.69
N ASN A 303 7.62 1.07 17.18
CA ASN A 303 8.97 0.63 16.86
C ASN A 303 9.85 0.75 18.12
N SER A 304 10.20 -0.40 18.70
CA SER A 304 10.96 -0.48 19.95
C SER A 304 12.40 0.09 19.83
N ARG A 305 12.96 0.11 18.64
CA ARG A 305 14.31 0.62 18.38
C ARG A 305 14.35 2.12 18.21
N THR A 306 13.37 2.72 17.54
CA THR A 306 13.34 4.15 17.22
C THR A 306 12.44 4.96 18.13
N GLY A 307 11.56 4.31 18.93
CA GLY A 307 10.55 4.97 19.76
C GLY A 307 9.39 5.58 18.94
N THR A 308 9.31 5.28 17.64
CA THR A 308 8.23 5.79 16.81
C THR A 308 6.92 5.09 17.14
N VAL A 309 5.88 5.86 17.42
CA VAL A 309 4.53 5.34 17.68
C VAL A 309 3.58 5.80 16.60
N VAL A 310 2.88 4.85 15.99
CA VAL A 310 1.83 5.10 15.00
C VAL A 310 0.48 4.72 15.62
N ILE A 311 -0.46 5.66 15.60
CA ILE A 311 -1.76 5.53 16.26
C ILE A 311 -2.85 5.77 15.22
N ASN A 312 -3.83 4.87 15.13
CA ASN A 312 -4.98 5.14 14.28
C ASN A 312 -6.06 5.96 15.02
N SER A 313 -6.99 6.54 14.25
CA SER A 313 -8.03 7.44 14.77
C SER A 313 -9.05 6.76 15.69
N ALA A 314 -9.15 5.44 15.64
CA ALA A 314 -10.09 4.65 16.45
C ALA A 314 -9.62 4.43 17.90
N VAL A 315 -8.36 4.76 18.21
CA VAL A 315 -7.78 4.57 19.54
C VAL A 315 -8.35 5.57 20.54
N LYS A 316 -8.93 5.07 21.63
CA LYS A 316 -9.49 5.87 22.73
C LYS A 316 -8.78 5.55 24.02
N LEU A 317 -8.53 6.59 24.81
CA LEU A 317 -8.02 6.51 26.17
C LEU A 317 -9.15 6.75 27.17
N TYR A 318 -9.18 5.93 28.21
CA TYR A 318 -10.11 6.06 29.34
C TYR A 318 -9.36 6.55 30.57
N PRO A 319 -10.07 7.14 31.57
CA PRO A 319 -9.47 7.61 32.82
C PRO A 319 -8.66 6.51 33.50
N ALA A 320 -7.40 6.80 33.82
CA ALA A 320 -6.51 5.90 34.52
C ALA A 320 -5.35 6.64 35.16
N ALA A 321 -4.73 6.05 36.17
CA ALA A 321 -3.47 6.49 36.73
C ALA A 321 -2.47 5.33 36.67
N ILE A 322 -1.30 5.59 36.12
CA ILE A 322 -0.20 4.64 36.03
C ILE A 322 1.05 5.27 36.66
N SER A 323 1.76 4.47 37.45
CA SER A 323 3.09 4.81 37.93
C SER A 323 4.10 3.81 37.37
N HIS A 324 5.10 4.30 36.65
CA HIS A 324 6.20 3.50 36.11
C HIS A 324 7.53 4.13 36.48
N GLY A 325 8.30 3.45 37.35
CA GLY A 325 9.54 3.99 37.90
C GLY A 325 9.30 5.29 38.68
N ARG A 326 9.90 6.40 38.23
CA ARG A 326 9.75 7.73 38.83
C ARG A 326 8.66 8.57 38.17
N LEU A 327 8.00 8.04 37.14
CA LEU A 327 6.98 8.73 36.36
C LEU A 327 5.59 8.28 36.80
N THR A 328 4.72 9.23 37.14
CA THR A 328 3.30 9.00 37.38
C THR A 328 2.45 9.69 36.32
N VAL A 329 1.66 8.91 35.58
CA VAL A 329 0.74 9.41 34.56
C VAL A 329 -0.68 9.29 35.06
N ARG A 330 -1.43 10.39 35.06
CA ARG A 330 -2.85 10.41 35.43
C ARG A 330 -3.69 10.95 34.28
N ILE A 331 -4.74 10.25 33.96
CA ILE A 331 -5.75 10.60 32.95
C ILE A 331 -7.07 10.79 33.69
N ASP A 332 -7.55 12.02 33.80
CA ASP A 332 -8.83 12.33 34.45
C ASP A 332 -9.83 12.82 33.38
N GLU A 333 -11.05 12.34 33.49
CA GLU A 333 -12.16 12.78 32.65
C GLU A 333 -13.14 13.57 33.51
N SER A 334 -13.34 14.84 33.21
CA SER A 334 -14.31 15.69 33.91
C SER A 334 -15.26 16.32 32.89
N PRO A 335 -16.51 15.83 32.78
CA PRO A 335 -17.49 16.42 31.88
C PRO A 335 -17.83 17.83 32.35
N GLN A 336 -17.61 18.83 31.47
CA GLN A 336 -18.12 20.19 31.72
C GLN A 336 -19.51 20.36 31.13
N VAL A 337 -20.46 20.64 32.00
CA VAL A 337 -21.83 21.00 31.60
C VAL A 337 -21.86 22.49 31.30
N ILE A 338 -21.86 22.85 30.02
CA ILE A 338 -22.02 24.25 29.62
C ILE A 338 -23.53 24.56 29.65
N GLN A 339 -23.97 25.25 30.68
CA GLN A 339 -25.33 25.76 30.74
C GLN A 339 -25.44 27.12 30.03
N PRO A 340 -26.42 27.32 29.18
CA PRO A 340 -26.70 28.62 28.59
C PRO A 340 -27.03 29.63 29.69
N ALA A 341 -26.65 30.91 29.47
CA ALA A 341 -27.01 31.98 30.41
C ALA A 341 -28.53 32.04 30.66
N PRO A 342 -28.97 32.41 31.88
CA PRO A 342 -30.38 32.56 32.21
C PRO A 342 -31.09 33.40 31.14
N PHE A 343 -32.24 32.93 30.65
CA PHE A 343 -33.06 33.55 29.59
C PHE A 343 -32.49 33.43 28.16
N SER A 344 -31.43 32.69 27.87
CA SER A 344 -31.02 32.34 26.51
C SER A 344 -31.78 31.11 25.99
N ARG A 345 -32.05 31.06 24.65
CA ARG A 345 -32.69 29.91 24.01
C ARG A 345 -31.71 28.80 23.63
N GLY A 346 -30.55 28.71 24.27
CA GLY A 346 -29.55 27.66 24.02
C GLY A 346 -29.94 26.34 24.68
N GLN A 347 -29.50 25.21 24.11
CA GLN A 347 -29.59 23.89 24.71
C GLN A 347 -28.34 23.60 25.55
N THR A 348 -28.51 22.90 26.68
CA THR A 348 -27.40 22.42 27.49
C THR A 348 -26.56 21.44 26.67
N ALA A 349 -25.27 21.69 26.51
CA ALA A 349 -24.33 20.79 25.87
C ALA A 349 -23.42 20.21 26.96
N VAL A 350 -23.23 18.90 26.93
CA VAL A 350 -22.23 18.21 27.73
C VAL A 350 -20.98 18.07 26.86
N GLN A 351 -19.88 18.66 27.31
CA GLN A 351 -18.59 18.53 26.67
C GLN A 351 -17.70 17.71 27.58
N ASP A 352 -17.24 16.56 27.10
CA ASP A 352 -16.32 15.71 27.83
C ASP A 352 -14.93 16.37 27.85
N ASP A 353 -14.44 16.62 29.05
CA ASP A 353 -13.17 17.31 29.30
C ASP A 353 -12.21 16.31 29.96
N SER A 354 -11.21 15.82 29.22
CA SER A 354 -10.21 14.89 29.72
C SER A 354 -8.93 15.64 30.10
N LYS A 355 -8.49 15.52 31.35
CA LYS A 355 -7.22 16.09 31.84
C LYS A 355 -6.17 15.00 31.92
N LEU A 356 -5.04 15.23 31.33
CA LEU A 356 -3.86 14.39 31.42
C LEU A 356 -2.79 15.12 32.25
N SER A 357 -2.29 14.47 33.30
CA SER A 357 -1.13 14.96 34.03
C SER A 357 -0.07 13.87 34.12
N ALA A 358 1.16 14.21 33.84
CA ALA A 358 2.34 13.39 34.09
C ALA A 358 3.25 14.13 35.07
N ASP A 359 3.59 13.50 36.18
CA ASP A 359 4.39 14.06 37.25
C ASP A 359 5.68 13.26 37.41
N GLU A 360 6.81 13.90 37.26
CA GLU A 360 8.13 13.36 37.61
C GLU A 360 8.61 14.14 38.85
N ASP A 361 9.11 13.42 39.83
CA ASP A 361 9.43 13.90 41.18
C ASP A 361 10.50 15.04 41.23
N GLN A 362 10.36 16.03 40.39
CA GLN A 362 10.81 17.40 40.41
C GLN A 362 10.41 18.16 39.12
N ARG A 363 9.24 18.84 39.18
CA ARG A 363 8.92 20.04 38.40
C ARG A 363 8.58 19.95 36.91
N HIS A 364 7.69 19.11 36.46
CA HIS A 364 6.93 19.53 35.26
C HIS A 364 5.56 18.83 35.25
N VAL A 365 4.56 19.55 35.78
CA VAL A 365 3.14 19.15 35.56
C VAL A 365 2.72 19.70 34.20
N VAL A 366 2.52 18.85 33.24
CA VAL A 366 1.95 19.23 31.94
C VAL A 366 0.44 19.07 32.00
N LEU A 367 -0.26 20.21 32.08
CA LEU A 367 -1.72 20.22 32.10
C LEU A 367 -2.26 20.14 30.65
N PHE A 368 -2.97 19.09 30.33
CA PHE A 368 -3.57 18.92 29.01
C PHE A 368 -5.04 19.34 29.00
N LYS A 369 -5.46 19.99 27.90
CA LYS A 369 -6.83 20.38 27.64
C LYS A 369 -7.68 19.18 27.22
N PRO A 370 -9.02 19.26 27.32
CA PRO A 370 -9.97 18.15 27.20
C PRO A 370 -9.89 17.36 25.89
N GLY A 371 -10.14 16.05 25.97
CA GLY A 371 -10.06 15.11 24.85
C GLY A 371 -8.64 14.59 24.64
N ALA A 372 -8.05 13.94 25.65
CA ALA A 372 -6.70 13.38 25.52
C ALA A 372 -6.68 12.26 24.49
N SER A 373 -6.21 12.59 23.29
CA SER A 373 -5.84 11.55 22.33
C SER A 373 -4.55 10.89 22.81
N LEU A 374 -4.40 9.59 22.56
CA LEU A 374 -3.16 8.86 22.84
C LEU A 374 -1.93 9.56 22.25
N ALA A 375 -2.08 10.22 21.11
CA ALA A 375 -1.00 11.00 20.49
C ALA A 375 -0.43 12.07 21.44
N ARG A 376 -1.29 12.83 22.13
CA ARG A 376 -0.83 13.83 23.10
C ARG A 376 -0.13 13.21 24.30
N LEU A 377 -0.55 12.04 24.76
CA LEU A 377 0.13 11.30 25.80
C LEU A 377 1.54 10.91 25.35
N VAL A 378 1.67 10.35 24.17
CA VAL A 378 2.96 9.95 23.60
C VAL A 378 3.87 11.16 23.40
N ASP A 379 3.35 12.28 22.89
CA ASP A 379 4.11 13.52 22.74
C ASP A 379 4.63 14.03 24.09
N ALA A 380 3.80 14.00 25.14
CA ALA A 380 4.21 14.39 26.48
C ALA A 380 5.30 13.48 27.06
N LEU A 381 5.17 12.16 26.88
CA LEU A 381 6.17 11.20 27.32
C LEU A 381 7.51 11.37 26.57
N ASN A 382 7.44 11.66 25.29
CA ASN A 382 8.63 11.98 24.49
C ASN A 382 9.31 13.28 24.93
N LEU A 383 8.53 14.32 25.28
CA LEU A 383 9.08 15.58 25.82
C LEU A 383 9.76 15.39 27.18
N LEU A 384 9.30 14.43 27.98
CA LEU A 384 9.92 14.04 29.25
C LEU A 384 11.16 13.16 29.08
N GLY A 385 11.50 12.77 27.84
CA GLY A 385 12.67 11.95 27.55
C GLY A 385 12.52 10.49 27.97
N VAL A 386 11.30 9.97 28.02
CA VAL A 386 11.02 8.56 28.34
C VAL A 386 11.67 7.67 27.29
N SER A 387 12.31 6.59 27.72
CA SER A 387 12.91 5.64 26.78
C SER A 387 11.85 4.89 25.95
N PRO A 388 12.17 4.45 24.72
CA PRO A 388 11.25 3.64 23.92
C PRO A 388 10.71 2.40 24.64
N SER A 389 11.54 1.75 25.44
CA SER A 389 11.16 0.58 26.24
C SER A 389 10.17 0.91 27.35
N ASP A 390 10.36 2.05 28.04
CA ASP A 390 9.46 2.49 29.10
C ASP A 390 8.11 2.94 28.52
N LEU A 391 8.12 3.54 27.33
CA LEU A 391 6.91 3.92 26.60
C LEU A 391 6.08 2.69 26.22
N VAL A 392 6.71 1.62 25.74
CA VAL A 392 6.04 0.34 25.50
C VAL A 392 5.41 -0.19 26.78
N ALA A 393 6.18 -0.24 27.89
CA ALA A 393 5.71 -0.75 29.17
C ALA A 393 4.52 0.06 29.72
N ILE A 394 4.54 1.40 29.59
CA ILE A 394 3.43 2.27 30.00
C ILE A 394 2.17 1.97 29.14
N LEU A 395 2.31 1.83 27.83
CA LEU A 395 1.18 1.56 26.94
C LEU A 395 0.60 0.15 27.17
N GLU A 396 1.44 -0.85 27.41
CA GLU A 396 1.00 -2.18 27.79
C GLU A 396 0.24 -2.17 29.12
N ALA A 397 0.76 -1.46 30.13
CA ALA A 397 0.10 -1.33 31.42
C ALA A 397 -1.26 -0.60 31.30
N LEU A 398 -1.38 0.43 30.43
CA LEU A 398 -2.66 1.08 30.11
C LEU A 398 -3.65 0.13 29.45
N LYS A 399 -3.16 -0.76 28.59
CA LYS A 399 -3.99 -1.79 27.95
C LYS A 399 -4.48 -2.82 28.98
N GLU A 400 -3.58 -3.34 29.81
CA GLU A 400 -3.93 -4.30 30.87
C GLU A 400 -4.89 -3.70 31.90
N ALA A 401 -4.74 -2.42 32.24
CA ALA A 401 -5.68 -1.69 33.07
C ALA A 401 -7.04 -1.41 32.40
N GLY A 402 -7.19 -1.72 31.10
CA GLY A 402 -8.40 -1.44 30.33
C GLY A 402 -8.60 0.04 29.97
N ALA A 403 -7.61 0.89 30.26
CA ALA A 403 -7.64 2.30 29.96
C ALA A 403 -7.31 2.59 28.48
N LEU A 404 -6.57 1.72 27.83
CA LEU A 404 -6.30 1.75 26.40
C LEU A 404 -7.02 0.60 25.70
N LYS A 405 -8.07 0.90 24.95
CA LYS A 405 -8.76 -0.07 24.11
C LYS A 405 -8.16 -0.03 22.71
N ALA A 406 -7.05 -0.73 22.54
CA ALA A 406 -6.37 -0.88 21.27
C ALA A 406 -5.53 -2.15 21.24
N GLU A 407 -5.29 -2.68 20.06
CA GLU A 407 -4.26 -3.69 19.84
C GLU A 407 -2.90 -2.99 19.79
N ILE A 408 -1.92 -3.50 20.55
CA ILE A 408 -0.55 -3.00 20.53
C ILE A 408 0.30 -4.00 19.75
N GLU A 409 0.96 -3.52 18.73
CA GLU A 409 1.96 -4.26 17.94
C GLU A 409 3.32 -3.61 18.10
N VAL A 410 4.31 -4.38 18.54
CA VAL A 410 5.70 -3.92 18.72
C VAL A 410 6.56 -4.49 17.58
N ILE A 411 7.28 -3.61 16.87
CA ILE A 411 8.14 -3.94 15.73
C ILE A 411 9.58 -3.47 15.94
#